data_b73e9fa1da8e3930f38db0df0106fc75
#
_entry.id   b73e9fa1da8e3930f38db0df0106fc75
#
_cell.length_a   1.000
_cell.length_b   1.000
_cell.length_c   1.000
_cell.angle_alpha   90.00
_cell.angle_beta   90.00
_cell.angle_gamma   90.00
#
_symmetry.space_group_name_H-M   'P 1'
#
loop_
_entity.id
_entity.type
_entity.pdbx_description
1 polymer ?
#
loop_
_entity_poly.entity_id
_entity_poly.type
_entity_poly.pdbx_seq_one_letter_code
_entity_poly.pdbx_strand_id
1 'polypeptide(L)'
;MIEESIKNILLEIESDAALDGNGELREGLKNTPKRVVESWKELYSGYNQDPEQALNATFNGEGYDGIVLLKDIEFHSTCEHHMLSFAGKAHVAYIPTERIVGISKLARIVEVFSRRLQNQERITTQVADALEKYLKPLGAAIIIEAKHECMGCRGVKKSHATMTTSAMRGVFFDKAEARAELMELIKN
;
A
#
# COMPACT_ATOMS: atom_id res chain seq x y z
N MET A 1 14.78 -16.72 -17.37
CA MET A 1 15.06 -15.26 -17.58
C MET A 1 15.11 -14.48 -16.26
N ILE A 2 14.04 -14.30 -15.48
CA ILE A 2 14.10 -13.53 -14.20
C ILE A 2 14.99 -14.23 -13.17
N GLU A 3 14.84 -15.52 -12.97
CA GLU A 3 15.68 -16.28 -12.02
C GLU A 3 17.18 -16.17 -12.35
N GLU A 4 17.54 -16.21 -13.64
CA GLU A 4 18.93 -16.02 -14.08
C GLU A 4 19.45 -14.60 -13.78
N SER A 5 18.59 -13.58 -13.96
CA SER A 5 18.94 -12.22 -13.58
C SER A 5 19.20 -12.08 -12.08
N ILE A 6 18.41 -12.78 -11.26
CA ILE A 6 18.59 -12.79 -9.80
C ILE A 6 19.90 -13.52 -9.44
N LYS A 7 20.22 -14.64 -10.12
CA LYS A 7 21.51 -15.33 -9.92
C LYS A 7 22.67 -14.38 -10.21
N ASN A 8 22.63 -13.65 -11.31
CA ASN A 8 23.67 -12.67 -11.66
C ASN A 8 23.78 -11.55 -10.62
N ILE A 9 22.67 -11.07 -10.08
CA ILE A 9 22.68 -10.08 -8.97
C ILE A 9 23.36 -10.65 -7.73
N LEU A 10 23.10 -11.91 -7.37
CA LEU A 10 23.74 -12.57 -6.23
C LEU A 10 25.25 -12.68 -6.43
N LEU A 11 25.69 -13.03 -7.63
CA LEU A 11 27.13 -13.11 -7.99
C LEU A 11 27.80 -11.73 -7.94
N GLU A 12 27.08 -10.66 -8.33
CA GLU A 12 27.58 -9.29 -8.24
C GLU A 12 27.74 -8.82 -6.78
N ILE A 13 26.82 -9.24 -5.89
CA ILE A 13 26.84 -8.85 -4.46
C ILE A 13 27.93 -9.60 -3.69
N GLU A 14 28.06 -10.90 -3.86
CA GLU A 14 28.95 -11.75 -3.05
C GLU A 14 30.17 -12.29 -3.83
N SER A 15 30.26 -12.04 -5.14
CA SER A 15 31.31 -12.56 -6.00
C SER A 15 31.46 -14.07 -5.83
N ASP A 16 32.71 -14.58 -5.72
CA ASP A 16 32.98 -16.00 -5.57
C ASP A 16 32.42 -16.63 -4.29
N ALA A 17 32.10 -15.82 -3.24
CA ALA A 17 31.49 -16.31 -2.01
C ALA A 17 30.02 -16.76 -2.21
N ALA A 18 29.38 -16.38 -3.31
CA ALA A 18 28.07 -16.89 -3.67
C ALA A 18 28.11 -18.34 -4.19
N LEU A 19 29.27 -18.82 -4.62
CA LEU A 19 29.46 -20.13 -5.23
C LEU A 19 29.98 -21.18 -4.23
N ASP A 20 29.65 -22.43 -4.48
CA ASP A 20 30.32 -23.59 -3.88
C ASP A 20 31.58 -23.96 -4.66
N GLY A 21 32.32 -24.97 -4.16
CA GLY A 21 33.54 -25.42 -4.81
C GLY A 21 33.33 -26.01 -6.22
N ASN A 22 32.11 -26.19 -6.70
CA ASN A 22 31.78 -26.73 -8.03
C ASN A 22 31.29 -25.63 -8.99
N GLY A 23 31.27 -24.35 -8.58
CA GLY A 23 30.76 -23.22 -9.37
C GLY A 23 29.24 -23.08 -9.37
N GLU A 24 28.52 -23.80 -8.50
CA GLU A 24 27.09 -23.64 -8.28
C GLU A 24 26.82 -22.68 -7.11
N LEU A 25 25.63 -22.10 -7.06
CA LEU A 25 25.24 -21.29 -5.89
C LEU A 25 25.35 -22.12 -4.61
N ARG A 26 26.00 -21.58 -3.58
CA ARG A 26 26.10 -22.22 -2.27
C ARG A 26 24.71 -22.59 -1.72
N GLU A 27 24.64 -23.59 -0.85
CA GLU A 27 23.41 -24.20 -0.36
C GLU A 27 22.33 -23.17 0.06
N GLY A 28 22.71 -22.15 0.82
CA GLY A 28 21.78 -21.10 1.27
C GLY A 28 21.19 -20.24 0.14
N LEU A 29 21.89 -20.09 -0.99
CA LEU A 29 21.46 -19.29 -2.14
C LEU A 29 20.83 -20.10 -3.27
N LYS A 30 21.00 -21.43 -3.28
CA LYS A 30 20.56 -22.31 -4.36
C LYS A 30 19.12 -22.10 -4.81
N ASN A 31 18.21 -21.86 -3.85
CA ASN A 31 16.79 -21.65 -4.12
C ASN A 31 16.38 -20.16 -4.07
N THR A 32 17.31 -19.23 -3.82
CA THR A 32 16.99 -17.80 -3.70
C THR A 32 16.38 -17.21 -4.97
N PRO A 33 16.90 -17.50 -6.18
CA PRO A 33 16.28 -16.98 -7.41
C PRO A 33 14.80 -17.34 -7.54
N LYS A 34 14.45 -18.60 -7.30
CA LYS A 34 13.06 -19.06 -7.34
C LYS A 34 12.21 -18.40 -6.25
N ARG A 35 12.71 -18.35 -5.00
CA ARG A 35 11.98 -17.74 -3.88
C ARG A 35 11.71 -16.26 -4.10
N VAL A 36 12.65 -15.52 -4.68
CA VAL A 36 12.46 -14.11 -5.03
C VAL A 36 11.37 -13.94 -6.08
N VAL A 37 11.37 -14.75 -7.13
CA VAL A 37 10.30 -14.70 -8.17
C VAL A 37 8.94 -15.00 -7.56
N GLU A 38 8.81 -16.01 -6.70
CA GLU A 38 7.55 -16.35 -6.05
C GLU A 38 7.06 -15.22 -5.12
N SER A 39 7.96 -14.64 -4.32
CA SER A 39 7.60 -13.51 -3.46
C SER A 39 7.15 -12.28 -4.24
N TRP A 40 7.75 -11.99 -5.40
CA TRP A 40 7.36 -10.86 -6.24
C TRP A 40 5.97 -11.03 -6.86
N LYS A 41 5.51 -12.25 -7.11
CA LYS A 41 4.13 -12.51 -7.57
C LYS A 41 3.11 -12.03 -6.54
N GLU A 42 3.41 -12.17 -5.25
CA GLU A 42 2.58 -11.68 -4.15
C GLU A 42 2.77 -10.18 -3.94
N LEU A 43 4.03 -9.72 -3.78
CA LEU A 43 4.36 -8.32 -3.47
C LEU A 43 3.89 -7.34 -4.56
N TYR A 44 3.81 -7.80 -5.82
CA TYR A 44 3.39 -6.98 -6.95
C TYR A 44 2.05 -7.41 -7.55
N SER A 45 1.25 -8.17 -6.79
CA SER A 45 -0.06 -8.68 -7.23
C SER A 45 -1.07 -7.59 -7.56
N GLY A 46 -0.90 -6.39 -7.00
CA GLY A 46 -1.77 -5.24 -7.24
C GLY A 46 -1.78 -4.75 -8.70
N TYR A 47 -0.72 -5.02 -9.49
CA TYR A 47 -0.73 -4.71 -10.91
C TYR A 47 -1.75 -5.51 -11.72
N ASN A 48 -2.15 -6.68 -11.21
CA ASN A 48 -3.13 -7.56 -11.85
C ASN A 48 -4.53 -7.42 -11.26
N GLN A 49 -4.77 -6.43 -10.40
CA GLN A 49 -6.05 -6.17 -9.74
C GLN A 49 -6.70 -4.90 -10.28
N ASP A 50 -8.01 -4.95 -10.46
CA ASP A 50 -8.81 -3.84 -10.92
C ASP A 50 -9.41 -3.08 -9.71
N PRO A 51 -9.10 -1.78 -9.54
CA PRO A 51 -9.65 -0.95 -8.48
C PRO A 51 -11.19 -0.88 -8.49
N GLU A 52 -11.82 -0.90 -9.66
CA GLU A 52 -13.28 -0.90 -9.79
C GLU A 52 -13.88 -2.16 -9.19
N GLN A 53 -13.33 -3.32 -9.53
CA GLN A 53 -13.77 -4.60 -8.97
C GLN A 53 -13.52 -4.69 -7.46
N ALA A 54 -12.45 -4.08 -6.97
CA ALA A 54 -12.16 -4.03 -5.55
C ALA A 54 -13.27 -3.31 -4.75
N LEU A 55 -13.96 -2.34 -5.35
CA LEU A 55 -15.02 -1.53 -4.72
C LEU A 55 -16.45 -1.89 -5.15
N ASN A 56 -16.68 -2.93 -5.94
CA ASN A 56 -17.96 -3.22 -6.60
C ASN A 56 -19.09 -3.72 -5.68
N ALA A 57 -18.79 -4.23 -4.46
CA ALA A 57 -19.81 -4.72 -3.55
C ALA A 57 -20.37 -3.58 -2.69
N THR A 58 -21.49 -3.02 -3.13
CA THR A 58 -22.19 -1.94 -2.45
C THR A 58 -23.61 -2.36 -2.06
N PHE A 59 -24.14 -1.74 -1.01
CA PHE A 59 -25.47 -1.98 -0.45
C PHE A 59 -26.25 -0.68 -0.33
N ASN A 60 -27.57 -0.77 -0.13
CA ASN A 60 -28.38 0.39 0.23
C ASN A 60 -27.91 0.93 1.59
N GLY A 61 -27.64 2.22 1.69
CA GLY A 61 -27.19 2.88 2.90
C GLY A 61 -28.31 3.18 3.92
N GLU A 62 -29.57 2.92 3.57
CA GLU A 62 -30.75 3.11 4.44
C GLU A 62 -30.83 4.53 5.06
N GLY A 63 -30.33 5.53 4.31
CA GLY A 63 -30.32 6.92 4.75
C GLY A 63 -29.16 7.29 5.68
N TYR A 64 -28.15 6.43 5.83
CA TYR A 64 -26.94 6.78 6.59
C TYR A 64 -26.16 7.90 5.89
N ASP A 65 -25.92 9.01 6.58
CA ASP A 65 -25.31 10.24 6.08
C ASP A 65 -24.04 10.66 6.84
N GLY A 66 -23.61 9.86 7.82
CA GLY A 66 -22.42 10.10 8.62
C GLY A 66 -21.11 9.63 7.97
N ILE A 67 -20.01 9.83 8.67
CA ILE A 67 -18.69 9.36 8.27
C ILE A 67 -18.60 7.85 8.46
N VAL A 68 -18.27 7.11 7.39
CA VAL A 68 -17.83 5.72 7.48
C VAL A 68 -16.31 5.72 7.50
N LEU A 69 -15.71 5.20 8.55
CA LEU A 69 -14.26 5.16 8.75
C LEU A 69 -13.80 3.74 9.07
N LEU A 70 -12.85 3.22 8.31
CA LEU A 70 -12.09 2.02 8.64
C LEU A 70 -10.66 2.43 9.00
N LYS A 71 -10.28 2.16 10.26
CA LYS A 71 -8.97 2.52 10.82
C LYS A 71 -8.01 1.34 10.82
N ASP A 72 -6.73 1.68 10.97
CA ASP A 72 -5.65 0.73 11.23
C ASP A 72 -5.54 -0.40 10.20
N ILE A 73 -5.83 -0.09 8.93
CA ILE A 73 -5.64 -1.03 7.83
C ILE A 73 -4.13 -1.21 7.64
N GLU A 74 -3.60 -2.33 8.08
CA GLU A 74 -2.19 -2.65 7.87
C GLU A 74 -1.91 -2.86 6.39
N PHE A 75 -0.77 -2.33 5.92
CA PHE A 75 -0.33 -2.53 4.55
C PHE A 75 1.20 -2.68 4.46
N HIS A 76 1.63 -3.35 3.42
CA HIS A 76 3.03 -3.44 3.00
C HIS A 76 3.14 -3.00 1.54
N SER A 77 4.22 -2.27 1.24
CA SER A 77 4.52 -1.82 -0.11
C SER A 77 6.03 -1.86 -0.38
N THR A 78 6.42 -1.65 -1.62
CA THR A 78 7.81 -1.60 -2.04
C THR A 78 8.15 -0.23 -2.61
N CYS A 79 9.13 0.43 -2.00
CA CYS A 79 9.64 1.71 -2.46
C CYS A 79 10.21 1.57 -3.88
N GLU A 80 9.65 2.30 -4.85
CA GLU A 80 10.07 2.23 -6.26
C GLU A 80 11.52 2.68 -6.51
N HIS A 81 12.08 3.52 -5.60
CA HIS A 81 13.42 4.06 -5.77
C HIS A 81 14.53 3.08 -5.35
N HIS A 82 14.25 2.18 -4.41
CA HIS A 82 15.27 1.31 -3.79
C HIS A 82 14.86 -0.16 -3.74
N MET A 83 13.65 -0.52 -4.14
CA MET A 83 13.05 -1.85 -3.98
C MET A 83 13.09 -2.38 -2.53
N LEU A 84 13.16 -1.48 -1.55
CA LEU A 84 13.06 -1.79 -0.14
C LEU A 84 11.63 -1.61 0.35
N SER A 85 11.23 -2.39 1.36
CA SER A 85 9.89 -2.35 1.92
C SER A 85 9.61 -1.05 2.67
N PHE A 86 8.35 -0.64 2.66
CA PHE A 86 7.78 0.23 3.67
C PHE A 86 6.42 -0.32 4.09
N ALA A 87 6.08 -0.14 5.34
CA ALA A 87 4.90 -0.70 5.92
C ALA A 87 4.30 0.24 6.96
N GLY A 88 3.01 0.13 7.17
CA GLY A 88 2.31 0.98 8.12
C GLY A 88 0.83 0.74 8.16
N LYS A 89 0.09 1.79 8.48
CA LYS A 89 -1.36 1.78 8.63
C LYS A 89 -2.01 2.82 7.73
N ALA A 90 -3.15 2.47 7.15
CA ALA A 90 -4.01 3.37 6.42
C ALA A 90 -5.34 3.52 7.16
N HIS A 91 -5.88 4.74 7.16
CA HIS A 91 -7.22 5.07 7.64
C HIS A 91 -8.02 5.57 6.44
N VAL A 92 -9.08 4.87 6.09
CA VAL A 92 -9.89 5.16 4.90
C VAL A 92 -11.28 5.56 5.34
N ALA A 93 -11.75 6.72 4.89
CA ALA A 93 -13.06 7.24 5.21
C ALA A 93 -13.81 7.71 3.98
N TYR A 94 -15.15 7.66 4.06
CA TYR A 94 -16.02 8.30 3.08
C TYR A 94 -17.35 8.69 3.72
N ILE A 95 -18.06 9.65 3.12
CA ILE A 95 -19.44 9.98 3.46
C ILE A 95 -20.29 9.49 2.30
N PRO A 96 -21.18 8.49 2.51
CA PRO A 96 -21.96 7.92 1.43
C PRO A 96 -23.01 8.91 0.87
N THR A 97 -23.48 8.64 -0.34
CA THR A 97 -24.71 9.20 -0.89
C THR A 97 -25.87 8.25 -0.58
N GLU A 98 -26.24 7.39 -1.53
CA GLU A 98 -27.33 6.41 -1.35
C GLU A 98 -26.81 5.02 -0.98
N ARG A 99 -25.56 4.72 -1.32
CA ARG A 99 -24.98 3.38 -1.19
C ARG A 99 -23.75 3.37 -0.30
N ILE A 100 -23.65 2.35 0.53
CA ILE A 100 -22.47 2.04 1.33
C ILE A 100 -21.68 0.90 0.68
N VAL A 101 -20.37 0.91 0.84
CA VAL A 101 -19.47 -0.16 0.36
C VAL A 101 -19.20 -1.17 1.48
N GLY A 102 -19.07 -2.45 1.12
CA GLY A 102 -18.68 -3.47 2.09
C GLY A 102 -17.34 -3.15 2.74
N ILE A 103 -17.27 -3.22 4.07
CA ILE A 103 -16.10 -2.80 4.87
C ILE A 103 -14.77 -3.39 4.38
N SER A 104 -14.74 -4.67 3.97
CA SER A 104 -13.54 -5.32 3.44
C SER A 104 -13.03 -4.70 2.13
N LYS A 105 -13.88 -3.97 1.41
CA LYS A 105 -13.51 -3.32 0.15
C LYS A 105 -12.62 -2.11 0.37
N LEU A 106 -12.77 -1.43 1.52
CA LEU A 106 -11.88 -0.34 1.92
C LEU A 106 -10.45 -0.84 2.19
N ALA A 107 -10.31 -2.02 2.80
CA ALA A 107 -8.99 -2.64 2.95
C ALA A 107 -8.43 -3.13 1.60
N ARG A 108 -9.27 -3.73 0.75
CA ARG A 108 -8.83 -4.22 -0.57
C ARG A 108 -8.34 -3.13 -1.50
N ILE A 109 -8.95 -1.95 -1.50
CA ILE A 109 -8.47 -0.86 -2.36
C ILE A 109 -7.08 -0.37 -1.93
N VAL A 110 -6.77 -0.41 -0.64
CA VAL A 110 -5.41 -0.14 -0.13
C VAL A 110 -4.44 -1.21 -0.66
N GLU A 111 -4.80 -2.51 -0.59
CA GLU A 111 -3.99 -3.62 -1.12
C GLU A 111 -3.73 -3.47 -2.63
N VAL A 112 -4.74 -3.14 -3.43
CA VAL A 112 -4.61 -2.95 -4.89
C VAL A 112 -3.50 -1.96 -5.23
N PHE A 113 -3.36 -0.88 -4.48
CA PHE A 113 -2.37 0.15 -4.76
C PHE A 113 -1.06 -0.04 -3.98
N SER A 114 -1.08 -0.66 -2.80
CA SER A 114 0.14 -0.91 -2.04
C SER A 114 0.98 -2.07 -2.60
N ARG A 115 0.37 -3.11 -3.17
CA ARG A 115 1.07 -4.26 -3.75
C ARG A 115 1.66 -3.95 -5.14
N ARG A 116 2.48 -2.90 -5.21
CA ARG A 116 3.16 -2.41 -6.43
C ARG A 116 4.51 -1.79 -6.07
N LEU A 117 5.30 -1.43 -7.07
CA LEU A 117 6.41 -0.49 -6.88
C LEU A 117 5.82 0.92 -6.70
N GLN A 118 6.01 1.52 -5.53
CA GLN A 118 5.27 2.71 -5.13
C GLN A 118 6.10 3.75 -4.37
N ASN A 119 5.53 4.93 -4.25
CA ASN A 119 5.79 5.87 -3.16
C ASN A 119 4.49 6.10 -2.37
N GLN A 120 4.62 6.57 -1.14
CA GLN A 120 3.48 6.70 -0.23
C GLN A 120 2.48 7.74 -0.70
N GLU A 121 2.94 8.85 -1.28
CA GLU A 121 2.12 9.93 -1.81
C GLU A 121 1.21 9.45 -2.94
N ARG A 122 1.75 8.60 -3.82
CA ARG A 122 0.99 8.02 -4.93
C ARG A 122 -0.07 7.05 -4.44
N ILE A 123 0.24 6.16 -3.48
CA ILE A 123 -0.78 5.28 -2.88
C ILE A 123 -1.92 6.13 -2.32
N THR A 124 -1.58 7.15 -1.53
CA THR A 124 -2.52 8.04 -0.89
C THR A 124 -3.46 8.71 -1.91
N THR A 125 -2.89 9.24 -2.99
CA THR A 125 -3.68 9.87 -4.06
C THR A 125 -4.55 8.86 -4.79
N GLN A 126 -3.99 7.72 -5.19
CA GLN A 126 -4.69 6.70 -5.98
C GLN A 126 -5.87 6.09 -5.22
N VAL A 127 -5.74 5.86 -3.92
CA VAL A 127 -6.86 5.35 -3.11
C VAL A 127 -7.97 6.39 -3.01
N ALA A 128 -7.64 7.66 -2.72
CA ALA A 128 -8.65 8.74 -2.65
C ALA A 128 -9.40 8.90 -3.98
N ASP A 129 -8.68 8.91 -5.10
CA ASP A 129 -9.25 9.04 -6.44
C ASP A 129 -10.14 7.84 -6.81
N ALA A 130 -9.74 6.62 -6.42
CA ALA A 130 -10.56 5.43 -6.64
C ALA A 130 -11.87 5.47 -5.84
N LEU A 131 -11.83 5.88 -4.58
CA LEU A 131 -13.03 6.05 -3.76
C LEU A 131 -13.97 7.09 -4.40
N GLU A 132 -13.44 8.26 -4.77
CA GLU A 132 -14.23 9.32 -5.42
C GLU A 132 -14.85 8.83 -6.73
N LYS A 133 -14.06 8.19 -7.59
CA LYS A 133 -14.49 7.74 -8.92
C LYS A 133 -15.55 6.65 -8.88
N TYR A 134 -15.35 5.62 -8.05
CA TYR A 134 -16.16 4.40 -8.11
C TYR A 134 -17.31 4.39 -7.09
N LEU A 135 -17.16 5.04 -5.94
CA LEU A 135 -18.24 5.15 -4.96
C LEU A 135 -19.08 6.41 -5.11
N LYS A 136 -18.53 7.46 -5.74
CA LYS A 136 -19.16 8.79 -5.88
C LYS A 136 -19.75 9.31 -4.56
N PRO A 137 -18.96 9.31 -3.47
CA PRO A 137 -19.42 9.73 -2.15
C PRO A 137 -19.51 11.26 -2.09
N LEU A 138 -20.14 11.80 -1.04
CA LEU A 138 -20.09 13.24 -0.73
C LEU A 138 -18.68 13.71 -0.41
N GLY A 139 -17.86 12.84 0.17
CA GLY A 139 -16.45 13.06 0.44
C GLY A 139 -15.72 11.74 0.64
N ALA A 140 -14.44 11.71 0.27
CA ALA A 140 -13.53 10.59 0.50
C ALA A 140 -12.22 11.08 1.11
N ALA A 141 -11.61 10.26 1.97
CA ALA A 141 -10.36 10.59 2.61
C ALA A 141 -9.53 9.34 2.87
N ILE A 142 -8.22 9.51 2.81
CA ILE A 142 -7.25 8.53 3.28
C ILE A 142 -6.12 9.24 4.02
N ILE A 143 -5.69 8.68 5.12
CA ILE A 143 -4.46 9.04 5.84
C ILE A 143 -3.61 7.77 5.94
N ILE A 144 -2.33 7.90 5.63
CA ILE A 144 -1.36 6.80 5.70
C ILE A 144 -0.21 7.21 6.61
N GLU A 145 0.17 6.33 7.51
CA GLU A 145 1.35 6.43 8.36
C GLU A 145 2.23 5.20 8.14
N ALA A 146 3.49 5.41 7.74
CA ALA A 146 4.39 4.29 7.45
C ALA A 146 5.84 4.57 7.84
N LYS A 147 6.56 3.48 8.08
CA LYS A 147 8.02 3.45 8.24
C LYS A 147 8.66 2.92 6.97
N HIS A 148 9.74 3.56 6.56
CA HIS A 148 10.42 3.28 5.30
C HIS A 148 11.80 2.70 5.55
N GLU A 149 12.04 1.44 5.13
CA GLU A 149 13.35 0.81 5.27
C GLU A 149 14.42 1.50 4.42
N CYS A 150 14.06 2.11 3.29
CA CYS A 150 15.01 2.88 2.49
C CYS A 150 15.61 4.10 3.25
N MET A 151 14.94 4.57 4.31
CA MET A 151 15.41 5.61 5.20
C MET A 151 15.91 5.03 6.55
N GLY A 152 15.35 3.91 6.99
CA GLY A 152 15.67 3.29 8.29
C GLY A 152 16.95 2.48 8.28
N CYS A 153 17.09 1.51 7.39
CA CYS A 153 18.18 0.53 7.41
C CYS A 153 19.47 1.02 6.73
N ARG A 154 19.40 2.06 5.92
CA ARG A 154 20.54 2.65 5.18
C ARG A 154 20.40 4.17 5.03
N GLY A 155 21.37 4.83 4.41
CA GLY A 155 21.36 6.27 4.14
C GLY A 155 21.32 7.09 5.45
N VAL A 156 20.24 7.80 5.69
CA VAL A 156 20.10 8.67 6.89
C VAL A 156 19.87 7.92 8.20
N LYS A 157 19.57 6.62 8.16
CA LYS A 157 19.44 5.69 9.30
C LYS A 157 18.47 6.18 10.38
N LYS A 158 17.27 6.60 9.99
CA LYS A 158 16.20 7.07 10.88
C LYS A 158 15.05 6.06 10.96
N SER A 159 15.29 4.92 11.62
CA SER A 159 14.36 3.79 11.73
C SER A 159 13.07 4.08 12.51
N HIS A 160 13.09 5.11 13.39
CA HIS A 160 11.92 5.51 14.18
C HIS A 160 11.07 6.59 13.52
N ALA A 161 11.55 7.21 12.43
CA ALA A 161 10.79 8.24 11.74
C ALA A 161 9.57 7.60 11.04
N THR A 162 8.40 8.22 11.21
CA THR A 162 7.16 7.86 10.56
C THR A 162 6.79 8.95 9.56
N MET A 163 6.45 8.57 8.35
CA MET A 163 5.94 9.47 7.34
C MET A 163 4.43 9.42 7.36
N THR A 164 3.77 10.59 7.40
CA THR A 164 2.31 10.70 7.29
C THR A 164 1.95 11.42 6.00
N THR A 165 1.02 10.85 5.25
CA THR A 165 0.43 11.47 4.05
C THR A 165 -1.08 11.42 4.13
N SER A 166 -1.76 12.41 3.51
CA SER A 166 -3.21 12.46 3.45
C SER A 166 -3.71 12.94 2.11
N ALA A 167 -4.87 12.44 1.68
CA ALA A 167 -5.62 12.97 0.55
C ALA A 167 -7.09 13.05 0.91
N MET A 168 -7.69 14.18 0.56
CA MET A 168 -9.09 14.52 0.86
C MET A 168 -9.80 14.88 -0.45
N ARG A 169 -11.07 14.48 -0.59
CA ARG A 169 -11.93 14.77 -1.74
C ARG A 169 -13.31 15.21 -1.28
N GLY A 170 -14.00 16.02 -2.07
CA GLY A 170 -15.35 16.50 -1.78
C GLY A 170 -15.44 17.22 -0.43
N VAL A 171 -16.43 16.90 0.38
CA VAL A 171 -16.70 17.57 1.67
C VAL A 171 -15.48 17.61 2.59
N PHE A 172 -14.64 16.57 2.62
CA PHE A 172 -13.44 16.58 3.44
C PHE A 172 -12.38 17.56 2.93
N PHE A 173 -12.35 17.85 1.63
CA PHE A 173 -11.49 18.88 1.08
C PHE A 173 -12.05 20.28 1.30
N ASP A 174 -13.36 20.46 1.10
CA ASP A 174 -14.01 21.77 1.08
C ASP A 174 -14.31 22.33 2.48
N LYS A 175 -14.64 21.46 3.46
CA LYS A 175 -15.10 21.86 4.80
C LYS A 175 -14.09 21.47 5.89
N ALA A 176 -13.59 22.48 6.60
CA ALA A 176 -12.62 22.27 7.70
C ALA A 176 -13.23 21.51 8.87
N GLU A 177 -14.52 21.69 9.15
CA GLU A 177 -15.24 21.02 10.22
C GLU A 177 -15.33 19.50 9.98
N ALA A 178 -15.65 19.07 8.76
CA ALA A 178 -15.68 17.65 8.39
C ALA A 178 -14.32 17.00 8.52
N ARG A 179 -13.24 17.73 8.14
CA ARG A 179 -11.86 17.24 8.37
C ARG A 179 -11.53 17.12 9.85
N ALA A 180 -11.94 18.10 10.66
CA ALA A 180 -11.69 18.08 12.11
C ALA A 180 -12.36 16.89 12.77
N GLU A 181 -13.63 16.63 12.45
CA GLU A 181 -14.38 15.47 12.93
C GLU A 181 -13.72 14.16 12.54
N LEU A 182 -13.32 14.01 11.27
CA LEU A 182 -12.59 12.83 10.80
C LEU A 182 -11.29 12.61 11.59
N MET A 183 -10.50 13.67 11.78
CA MET A 183 -9.23 13.58 12.51
C MET A 183 -9.43 13.23 13.99
N GLU A 184 -10.53 13.65 14.58
CA GLU A 184 -10.89 13.27 15.95
C GLU A 184 -11.29 11.79 16.04
N LEU A 185 -12.08 11.29 15.09
CA LEU A 185 -12.45 9.87 15.00
C LEU A 185 -11.22 8.96 14.79
N ILE A 186 -10.20 9.43 14.08
CA ILE A 186 -8.95 8.65 13.88
C ILE A 186 -8.13 8.59 15.17
N LYS A 187 -8.09 9.65 15.97
CA LYS A 187 -7.29 9.73 17.21
C LYS A 187 -7.86 8.88 18.34
N ASN A 188 -9.18 8.72 18.41
CA ASN A 188 -9.90 7.94 19.42
C ASN A 188 -9.92 6.44 19.06
#